data_4451755b3cb1d70a82aac62b000a851b
#
_entry.id   4451755b3cb1d70a82aac62b000a851b
#
_cell.length_a   1.000
_cell.length_b   1.000
_cell.length_c   1.000
_cell.angle_alpha   90.00
_cell.angle_beta   90.00
_cell.angle_gamma   90.00
#
_symmetry.space_group_name_H-M   'P 1'
#
loop_
_entity.id
_entity.type
_entity.pdbx_description
1 polymer ?
#
loop_
_entity_poly.entity_id
_entity_poly.type
_entity_poly.pdbx_seq_one_letter_code
_entity_poly.pdbx_strand_id
1 'polypeptide(L)'
;MRILQRLLLSALLPIILVVAGCAATRPAPDAATLAALVPTGTLRVGVYPGSPTSMVLVGKTGEKAGLAHDLGFALGAALGVPVKLVEFSRVAQVIDALKAGQVDFTFTNASESRARDVDFAPTLVRLELGYLVMQGSPIGAISDVDKPGMRVGVSQGSTSQGVLGRQFKNATLVPAPSLDLAQEMLRQQKMDAFATNKGILFELSDAMPNSRVLQGRWGYEALAIAIPKGRQTGLPYLLRFGQDMAASGQLQSLVQRAGLRGTAGSE
;
A
#
# COMPACT_ATOMS: atom_id res chain seq x y z
N MET A 1 -25.99 11.81 -83.98
CA MET A 1 -25.13 12.73 -83.23
C MET A 1 -25.06 12.24 -81.81
N ARG A 2 -23.97 11.58 -81.44
CA ARG A 2 -23.77 10.95 -80.12
C ARG A 2 -22.68 11.72 -79.43
N ILE A 3 -23.06 12.33 -78.30
CA ILE A 3 -22.14 13.06 -77.42
C ILE A 3 -21.63 12.10 -76.38
N LEU A 4 -20.31 11.88 -76.37
CA LEU A 4 -19.60 11.07 -75.38
C LEU A 4 -19.48 11.85 -74.05
N GLN A 5 -20.07 11.34 -72.98
CA GLN A 5 -19.83 11.81 -71.60
C GLN A 5 -18.68 10.99 -71.02
N ARG A 6 -17.56 11.65 -70.73
CA ARG A 6 -16.44 11.07 -69.97
C ARG A 6 -16.70 11.30 -68.48
N LEU A 7 -16.93 10.25 -67.75
CA LEU A 7 -16.95 10.22 -66.27
C LEU A 7 -15.51 10.15 -65.79
N LEU A 8 -15.08 11.21 -65.12
CA LEU A 8 -13.86 11.23 -64.29
C LEU A 8 -14.22 10.68 -62.91
N LEU A 9 -13.83 9.45 -62.58
CA LEU A 9 -13.84 8.90 -61.23
C LEU A 9 -12.60 9.40 -60.50
N SER A 10 -12.77 10.37 -59.60
CA SER A 10 -11.73 10.78 -58.66
C SER A 10 -11.72 9.78 -57.48
N ALA A 11 -10.73 8.93 -57.45
CA ALA A 11 -10.48 8.04 -56.31
C ALA A 11 -9.88 8.85 -55.16
N LEU A 12 -10.69 9.16 -54.15
CA LEU A 12 -10.21 9.65 -52.84
C LEU A 12 -9.65 8.45 -52.06
N LEU A 13 -8.34 8.38 -51.95
CA LEU A 13 -7.62 7.44 -51.08
C LEU A 13 -7.64 8.02 -49.66
N PRO A 14 -8.24 7.35 -48.67
CA PRO A 14 -8.14 7.83 -47.27
C PRO A 14 -6.71 7.58 -46.77
N ILE A 15 -5.97 8.64 -46.47
CA ILE A 15 -4.71 8.56 -45.71
C ILE A 15 -5.04 8.18 -44.27
N ILE A 16 -4.87 6.91 -43.94
CA ILE A 16 -4.92 6.45 -42.56
C ILE A 16 -3.63 6.91 -41.89
N LEU A 17 -3.71 7.99 -41.12
CA LEU A 17 -2.64 8.46 -40.23
C LEU A 17 -2.51 7.44 -39.09
N VAL A 18 -1.59 6.49 -39.20
CA VAL A 18 -1.20 5.61 -38.08
C VAL A 18 -0.41 6.46 -37.09
N VAL A 19 -1.09 6.98 -36.10
CA VAL A 19 -0.43 7.58 -34.94
C VAL A 19 0.23 6.42 -34.14
N ALA A 20 1.48 6.13 -34.51
CA ALA A 20 2.34 5.27 -33.69
C ALA A 20 2.61 6.01 -32.38
N GLY A 21 1.76 5.76 -31.40
CA GLY A 21 2.01 6.18 -30.01
C GLY A 21 3.33 5.52 -29.57
N CYS A 22 4.39 6.32 -29.40
CA CYS A 22 5.61 5.89 -28.73
C CYS A 22 5.25 5.53 -27.29
N ALA A 23 4.85 4.29 -27.04
CA ALA A 23 4.94 3.73 -25.71
C ALA A 23 6.44 3.74 -25.36
N ALA A 24 6.85 4.67 -24.51
CA ALA A 24 8.22 4.69 -23.98
C ALA A 24 8.46 3.36 -23.30
N THR A 25 9.13 2.44 -23.98
CA THR A 25 9.52 1.15 -23.42
C THR A 25 10.49 1.42 -22.28
N ARG A 26 10.11 1.02 -21.05
CA ARG A 26 11.02 1.09 -19.91
C ARG A 26 12.30 0.32 -20.27
N PRO A 27 13.50 0.92 -20.06
CA PRO A 27 14.75 0.18 -20.27
C PRO A 27 14.73 -1.11 -19.43
N ALA A 28 15.17 -2.22 -20.03
CA ALA A 28 15.33 -3.47 -19.30
C ALA A 28 16.25 -3.26 -18.09
N PRO A 29 15.97 -3.93 -16.96
CA PRO A 29 16.84 -3.85 -15.79
C PRO A 29 18.23 -4.40 -16.13
N ASP A 30 19.28 -3.68 -15.74
CA ASP A 30 20.65 -4.18 -15.87
C ASP A 30 20.98 -5.27 -14.83
N ALA A 31 22.09 -5.97 -15.01
CA ALA A 31 22.51 -7.05 -14.13
C ALA A 31 22.72 -6.59 -12.68
N ALA A 32 23.18 -5.36 -12.46
CA ALA A 32 23.40 -4.80 -11.12
C ALA A 32 22.07 -4.53 -10.42
N THR A 33 21.07 -4.01 -11.14
CA THR A 33 19.71 -3.82 -10.64
C THR A 33 19.07 -5.17 -10.27
N LEU A 34 19.18 -6.18 -11.14
CA LEU A 34 18.66 -7.52 -10.85
C LEU A 34 19.34 -8.16 -9.64
N ALA A 35 20.68 -8.07 -9.55
CA ALA A 35 21.43 -8.59 -8.41
C ALA A 35 21.00 -7.90 -7.08
N ALA A 36 20.69 -6.61 -7.12
CA ALA A 36 20.24 -5.85 -5.95
C ALA A 36 18.80 -6.20 -5.56
N LEU A 37 17.87 -6.21 -6.52
CA LEU A 37 16.42 -6.32 -6.22
C LEU A 37 15.96 -7.79 -6.12
N VAL A 38 16.56 -8.71 -6.88
CA VAL A 38 16.13 -10.12 -6.96
C VAL A 38 17.33 -11.09 -6.95
N PRO A 39 18.15 -11.08 -5.89
CA PRO A 39 19.40 -11.84 -5.84
C PRO A 39 19.21 -13.37 -5.99
N THR A 40 17.99 -13.86 -5.80
CA THR A 40 17.64 -15.30 -5.94
C THR A 40 16.96 -15.60 -7.26
N GLY A 41 16.83 -14.64 -8.18
CA GLY A 41 16.09 -14.78 -9.44
C GLY A 41 14.57 -14.79 -9.29
N THR A 42 14.04 -14.65 -8.06
CA THR A 42 12.61 -14.58 -7.75
C THR A 42 12.39 -13.39 -6.81
N LEU A 43 11.41 -12.53 -7.11
CA LEU A 43 11.02 -11.42 -6.25
C LEU A 43 10.16 -11.95 -5.09
N ARG A 44 10.72 -11.99 -3.89
CA ARG A 44 10.02 -12.40 -2.67
C ARG A 44 9.33 -11.19 -2.05
N VAL A 45 8.00 -11.18 -2.09
CA VAL A 45 7.16 -10.07 -1.62
C VAL A 45 6.60 -10.38 -0.25
N GLY A 46 6.99 -9.59 0.76
CA GLY A 46 6.45 -9.71 2.12
C GLY A 46 5.09 -9.03 2.24
N VAL A 47 4.08 -9.77 2.69
CA VAL A 47 2.71 -9.29 2.87
C VAL A 47 2.13 -9.76 4.20
N TYR A 48 1.07 -9.09 4.67
CA TYR A 48 0.24 -9.51 5.80
C TYR A 48 -1.23 -9.23 5.51
N PRO A 49 -2.17 -10.08 5.98
CA PRO A 49 -3.58 -9.98 5.66
C PRO A 49 -4.28 -8.84 6.42
N GLY A 50 -5.47 -8.45 5.94
CA GLY A 50 -6.37 -7.48 6.58
C GLY A 50 -5.98 -6.01 6.36
N SER A 51 -5.04 -5.74 5.44
CA SER A 51 -4.59 -4.38 5.14
C SER A 51 -4.61 -4.10 3.64
N PRO A 52 -5.38 -3.12 3.16
CA PRO A 52 -5.36 -2.69 1.76
C PRO A 52 -3.98 -2.19 1.30
N THR A 53 -3.12 -1.73 2.22
CA THR A 53 -1.74 -1.36 1.89
C THR A 53 -0.82 -2.57 1.74
N SER A 54 -1.23 -3.74 2.22
CA SER A 54 -0.47 -4.99 2.13
C SER A 54 -1.23 -6.02 1.30
N MET A 55 -2.18 -6.74 1.90
CA MET A 55 -3.01 -7.74 1.23
C MET A 55 -4.38 -7.86 1.89
N VAL A 56 -5.42 -7.87 1.08
CA VAL A 56 -6.82 -8.13 1.43
C VAL A 56 -7.43 -9.14 0.47
N LEU A 57 -8.59 -9.69 0.84
CA LEU A 57 -9.43 -10.47 -0.07
C LEU A 57 -10.52 -9.56 -0.63
N VAL A 58 -10.64 -9.49 -1.94
CA VAL A 58 -11.62 -8.63 -2.62
C VAL A 58 -12.62 -9.44 -3.43
N GLY A 59 -13.80 -8.86 -3.64
CA GLY A 59 -14.88 -9.48 -4.40
C GLY A 59 -15.46 -10.73 -3.72
N LYS A 60 -16.44 -11.35 -4.40
CA LYS A 60 -17.12 -12.55 -3.90
C LYS A 60 -16.26 -13.82 -3.99
N THR A 61 -15.25 -13.81 -4.83
CA THR A 61 -14.34 -14.94 -5.08
C THR A 61 -13.17 -15.01 -4.10
N GLY A 62 -12.99 -13.96 -3.26
CA GLY A 62 -11.86 -13.90 -2.33
C GLY A 62 -10.51 -13.73 -3.04
N GLU A 63 -10.49 -13.00 -4.16
CA GLU A 63 -9.24 -12.70 -4.88
C GLU A 63 -8.32 -11.84 -4.00
N LYS A 64 -7.02 -12.17 -4.01
CA LYS A 64 -6.02 -11.36 -3.30
C LYS A 64 -5.76 -10.05 -4.04
N ALA A 65 -5.75 -8.95 -3.29
CA ALA A 65 -5.39 -7.61 -3.75
C ALA A 65 -4.69 -6.86 -2.61
N GLY A 66 -4.10 -5.71 -2.93
CA GLY A 66 -3.44 -4.85 -1.95
C GLY A 66 -2.18 -4.23 -2.53
N LEU A 67 -1.76 -3.09 -2.00
CA LEU A 67 -0.66 -2.35 -2.65
C LEU A 67 0.67 -3.11 -2.63
N ALA A 68 1.05 -3.77 -1.52
CA ALA A 68 2.28 -4.58 -1.51
C ALA A 68 2.16 -5.79 -2.45
N HIS A 69 0.99 -6.46 -2.44
CA HIS A 69 0.68 -7.57 -3.33
C HIS A 69 0.79 -7.16 -4.80
N ASP A 70 0.01 -6.17 -5.21
CA ASP A 70 -0.16 -5.81 -6.63
C ASP A 70 1.07 -5.09 -7.21
N LEU A 71 1.70 -4.18 -6.43
CA LEU A 71 2.97 -3.56 -6.80
C LEU A 71 4.10 -4.58 -6.91
N GLY A 72 4.09 -5.60 -6.04
CA GLY A 72 5.04 -6.72 -6.12
C GLY A 72 4.94 -7.48 -7.43
N PHE A 73 3.72 -7.84 -7.86
CA PHE A 73 3.49 -8.48 -9.16
C PHE A 73 3.84 -7.56 -10.34
N ALA A 74 3.46 -6.28 -10.28
CA ALA A 74 3.82 -5.30 -11.30
C ALA A 74 5.34 -5.11 -11.42
N LEU A 75 6.06 -5.08 -10.29
CA LEU A 75 7.52 -4.99 -10.26
C LEU A 75 8.17 -6.27 -10.81
N GLY A 76 7.67 -7.45 -10.42
CA GLY A 76 8.17 -8.73 -10.96
C GLY A 76 8.04 -8.82 -12.47
N ALA A 77 6.88 -8.41 -13.01
CA ALA A 77 6.68 -8.32 -14.45
C ALA A 77 7.63 -7.32 -15.13
N ALA A 78 7.87 -6.14 -14.51
CA ALA A 78 8.79 -5.14 -15.01
C ALA A 78 10.27 -5.59 -14.97
N LEU A 79 10.65 -6.44 -14.01
CA LEU A 79 11.97 -7.04 -13.88
C LEU A 79 12.14 -8.31 -14.72
N GLY A 80 11.05 -8.88 -15.26
CA GLY A 80 11.07 -10.14 -16.01
C GLY A 80 11.34 -11.36 -15.13
N VAL A 81 10.92 -11.36 -13.86
CA VAL A 81 11.17 -12.43 -12.88
C VAL A 81 9.89 -12.94 -12.24
N PRO A 82 9.84 -14.21 -11.81
CA PRO A 82 8.73 -14.75 -11.04
C PRO A 82 8.59 -14.04 -9.68
N VAL A 83 7.36 -14.00 -9.17
CA VAL A 83 7.00 -13.42 -7.87
C VAL A 83 6.59 -14.54 -6.90
N LYS A 84 7.10 -14.46 -5.67
CA LYS A 84 6.68 -15.34 -4.56
C LYS A 84 6.17 -14.48 -3.41
N LEU A 85 4.91 -14.65 -3.03
CA LEU A 85 4.37 -14.04 -1.81
C LEU A 85 4.85 -14.79 -0.58
N VAL A 86 5.24 -14.03 0.45
CA VAL A 86 5.58 -14.57 1.78
C VAL A 86 4.69 -13.85 2.79
N GLU A 87 3.78 -14.61 3.39
CA GLU A 87 2.79 -14.08 4.33
C GLU A 87 3.30 -14.09 5.77
N PHE A 88 3.00 -13.02 6.48
CA PHE A 88 3.30 -12.84 7.90
C PHE A 88 2.03 -12.42 8.65
N SER A 89 2.00 -12.54 9.97
CA SER A 89 0.81 -12.17 10.75
C SER A 89 0.66 -10.65 10.93
N ARG A 90 1.73 -9.86 10.77
CA ARG A 90 1.72 -8.40 10.95
C ARG A 90 2.91 -7.71 10.28
N VAL A 91 2.79 -6.40 10.12
CA VAL A 91 3.82 -5.55 9.44
C VAL A 91 5.20 -5.64 10.08
N ALA A 92 5.31 -5.76 11.40
CA ALA A 92 6.61 -5.85 12.08
C ALA A 92 7.42 -7.06 11.60
N GLN A 93 6.78 -8.22 11.45
CA GLN A 93 7.44 -9.43 10.95
C GLN A 93 7.88 -9.29 9.47
N VAL A 94 7.12 -8.53 8.65
CA VAL A 94 7.56 -8.21 7.27
C VAL A 94 8.84 -7.39 7.29
N ILE A 95 8.95 -6.40 8.19
CA ILE A 95 10.16 -5.58 8.35
C ILE A 95 11.34 -6.44 8.86
N ASP A 96 11.10 -7.31 9.83
CA ASP A 96 12.12 -8.25 10.33
C ASP A 96 12.61 -9.18 9.19
N ALA A 97 11.71 -9.66 8.35
CA ALA A 97 12.02 -10.51 7.19
C ALA A 97 12.80 -9.75 6.10
N LEU A 98 12.50 -8.46 5.84
CA LEU A 98 13.31 -7.60 4.96
C LEU A 98 14.73 -7.43 5.52
N LYS A 99 14.82 -7.11 6.80
CA LYS A 99 16.11 -6.94 7.50
C LYS A 99 16.95 -8.21 7.44
N ALA A 100 16.32 -9.38 7.57
CA ALA A 100 16.97 -10.69 7.47
C ALA A 100 17.22 -11.15 6.02
N GLY A 101 16.80 -10.40 5.00
CA GLY A 101 16.93 -10.79 3.58
C GLY A 101 16.06 -11.99 3.19
N GLN A 102 15.03 -12.31 3.98
CA GLN A 102 14.07 -13.39 3.70
C GLN A 102 13.04 -12.99 2.63
N VAL A 103 12.74 -11.69 2.52
CA VAL A 103 11.96 -11.09 1.44
C VAL A 103 12.75 -9.94 0.81
N ASP A 104 12.38 -9.58 -0.42
CA ASP A 104 13.11 -8.59 -1.22
C ASP A 104 12.34 -7.28 -1.34
N PHE A 105 11.04 -7.30 -1.09
CA PHE A 105 10.12 -6.21 -1.34
C PHE A 105 8.96 -6.22 -0.37
N THR A 106 8.53 -5.04 0.05
CA THR A 106 7.19 -4.77 0.57
C THR A 106 6.79 -3.32 0.27
N PHE A 107 5.53 -2.96 0.54
CA PHE A 107 5.03 -1.58 0.49
C PHE A 107 4.52 -1.18 1.86
N THR A 108 5.14 -0.15 2.47
CA THR A 108 4.86 0.18 3.87
C THR A 108 5.24 1.62 4.21
N ASN A 109 4.92 2.05 5.44
CA ASN A 109 5.26 3.38 5.94
C ASN A 109 6.77 3.59 6.02
N ALA A 110 7.28 4.59 5.30
CA ALA A 110 8.67 5.03 5.28
C ALA A 110 8.98 5.90 6.52
N SER A 111 8.88 5.31 7.71
CA SER A 111 9.21 6.01 8.95
C SER A 111 10.72 6.07 9.17
N GLU A 112 11.18 7.10 9.89
CA GLU A 112 12.59 7.25 10.27
C GLU A 112 13.11 6.03 11.06
N SER A 113 12.29 5.46 11.93
CA SER A 113 12.66 4.26 12.69
C SER A 113 12.93 3.06 11.79
N ARG A 114 12.12 2.84 10.74
CA ARG A 114 12.32 1.75 9.77
C ARG A 114 13.47 2.00 8.80
N ALA A 115 13.74 3.27 8.44
CA ALA A 115 14.83 3.64 7.55
C ALA A 115 16.23 3.27 8.10
N ARG A 116 16.33 2.96 9.39
CA ARG A 116 17.55 2.40 9.99
C ARG A 116 17.80 0.95 9.55
N ASP A 117 16.73 0.20 9.33
CA ASP A 117 16.78 -1.25 9.08
C ASP A 117 16.58 -1.64 7.61
N VAL A 118 15.89 -0.80 6.83
CA VAL A 118 15.57 -1.04 5.41
C VAL A 118 15.80 0.22 4.58
N ASP A 119 15.92 0.07 3.26
CA ASP A 119 16.00 1.20 2.33
C ASP A 119 14.64 1.43 1.68
N PHE A 120 14.27 2.70 1.47
CA PHE A 120 13.02 3.11 0.88
C PHE A 120 13.21 3.81 -0.46
N ALA A 121 12.36 3.50 -1.43
CA ALA A 121 12.13 4.35 -2.59
C ALA A 121 11.30 5.58 -2.18
N PRO A 122 11.12 6.59 -3.04
CA PRO A 122 10.26 7.72 -2.76
C PRO A 122 8.82 7.32 -2.44
N THR A 123 8.17 8.15 -1.61
CA THR A 123 6.75 7.98 -1.23
C THR A 123 5.85 7.97 -2.44
N LEU A 124 4.95 7.00 -2.53
CA LEU A 124 3.94 6.88 -3.59
C LEU A 124 2.53 7.22 -3.11
N VAL A 125 2.21 6.95 -1.84
CA VAL A 125 0.87 7.18 -1.27
C VAL A 125 1.01 7.76 0.12
N ARG A 126 0.16 8.75 0.46
CA ARG A 126 0.00 9.24 1.84
C ARG A 126 -1.34 8.77 2.38
N LEU A 127 -1.36 8.30 3.63
CA LEU A 127 -2.56 7.87 4.33
C LEU A 127 -2.76 8.64 5.62
N GLU A 128 -4.01 8.95 5.92
CA GLU A 128 -4.39 9.48 7.22
C GLU A 128 -4.34 8.39 8.30
N LEU A 129 -3.88 8.76 9.49
CA LEU A 129 -3.90 7.96 10.70
C LEU A 129 -5.11 8.36 11.55
N GLY A 130 -5.85 7.38 12.06
CA GLY A 130 -7.09 7.62 12.79
C GLY A 130 -7.31 6.61 13.92
N TYR A 131 -8.55 6.57 14.39
CA TYR A 131 -9.01 5.63 15.41
C TYR A 131 -10.33 4.99 14.99
N LEU A 132 -10.47 3.71 15.30
CA LEU A 132 -11.73 2.94 15.22
C LEU A 132 -12.23 2.73 16.64
N VAL A 133 -13.52 2.96 16.86
CA VAL A 133 -14.20 2.73 18.14
C VAL A 133 -15.50 1.95 17.91
N MET A 134 -15.96 1.25 18.93
CA MET A 134 -17.29 0.63 18.88
C MET A 134 -18.39 1.71 18.96
N GLN A 135 -19.53 1.44 18.35
CA GLN A 135 -20.71 2.28 18.49
C GLN A 135 -21.14 2.32 19.96
N GLY A 136 -21.49 3.50 20.48
CA GLY A 136 -21.76 3.68 21.91
C GLY A 136 -20.51 3.95 22.77
N SER A 137 -19.31 3.94 22.19
CA SER A 137 -18.09 4.39 22.88
C SER A 137 -18.22 5.86 23.30
N PRO A 138 -17.78 6.23 24.52
CA PRO A 138 -17.75 7.62 24.97
C PRO A 138 -16.71 8.48 24.21
N ILE A 139 -15.83 7.86 23.42
CA ILE A 139 -14.85 8.53 22.61
C ILE A 139 -15.54 9.11 21.37
N GLY A 140 -15.82 10.41 21.40
CA GLY A 140 -16.49 11.16 20.32
C GLY A 140 -15.54 11.77 19.30
N ALA A 141 -14.37 12.18 19.76
CA ALA A 141 -13.37 12.89 18.97
C ALA A 141 -11.95 12.37 19.27
N ILE A 142 -10.99 12.74 18.42
CA ILE A 142 -9.56 12.38 18.58
C ILE A 142 -9.00 12.87 19.94
N SER A 143 -9.44 14.04 20.40
CA SER A 143 -9.06 14.60 21.69
C SER A 143 -9.51 13.79 22.91
N ASP A 144 -10.47 12.88 22.74
CA ASP A 144 -10.99 12.05 23.83
C ASP A 144 -10.16 10.77 24.04
N VAL A 145 -9.21 10.48 23.15
CA VAL A 145 -8.49 9.20 23.15
C VAL A 145 -7.41 9.15 24.22
N ASP A 146 -6.64 10.24 24.42
CA ASP A 146 -5.59 10.27 25.46
C ASP A 146 -6.13 10.76 26.81
N LYS A 147 -7.04 10.01 27.40
CA LYS A 147 -7.59 10.29 28.75
C LYS A 147 -7.23 9.16 29.73
N PRO A 148 -7.17 9.46 31.04
CA PRO A 148 -6.93 8.43 32.06
C PRO A 148 -7.92 7.26 31.96
N GLY A 149 -7.40 6.04 32.04
CA GLY A 149 -8.19 4.82 31.95
C GLY A 149 -8.50 4.33 30.54
N MET A 150 -8.23 5.13 29.49
CA MET A 150 -8.41 4.70 28.10
C MET A 150 -7.34 3.68 27.69
N ARG A 151 -7.78 2.62 27.02
CA ARG A 151 -6.93 1.57 26.46
C ARG A 151 -6.97 1.68 24.93
N VAL A 152 -5.84 2.01 24.34
CA VAL A 152 -5.75 2.23 22.87
C VAL A 152 -4.97 1.08 22.24
N GLY A 153 -5.67 0.29 21.44
CA GLY A 153 -5.07 -0.79 20.65
C GLY A 153 -4.18 -0.26 19.55
N VAL A 154 -3.09 -0.95 19.29
CA VAL A 154 -2.16 -0.73 18.17
C VAL A 154 -1.66 -2.06 17.65
N SER A 155 -1.32 -2.17 16.38
CA SER A 155 -0.61 -3.37 15.89
C SER A 155 0.77 -3.46 16.54
N GLN A 156 1.08 -4.63 17.10
CA GLN A 156 2.36 -4.87 17.79
C GLN A 156 3.55 -4.63 16.84
N GLY A 157 4.50 -3.79 17.27
CA GLY A 157 5.69 -3.40 16.51
C GLY A 157 5.41 -2.44 15.35
N SER A 158 4.19 -1.85 15.26
CA SER A 158 3.87 -0.84 14.26
C SER A 158 4.50 0.52 14.57
N THR A 159 4.59 1.37 13.55
CA THR A 159 5.00 2.78 13.73
C THR A 159 4.01 3.54 14.62
N SER A 160 2.71 3.23 14.54
CA SER A 160 1.68 3.79 15.42
C SER A 160 1.97 3.49 16.88
N GLN A 161 2.36 2.25 17.22
CA GLN A 161 2.76 1.90 18.58
C GLN A 161 3.91 2.78 19.08
N GLY A 162 4.95 2.93 18.25
CA GLY A 162 6.12 3.73 18.62
C GLY A 162 5.83 5.21 18.75
N VAL A 163 4.99 5.78 17.88
CA VAL A 163 4.62 7.21 17.90
C VAL A 163 3.72 7.51 19.09
N LEU A 164 2.61 6.77 19.24
CA LEU A 164 1.63 7.02 20.29
C LEU A 164 2.21 6.71 21.69
N GLY A 165 3.14 5.74 21.80
CA GLY A 165 3.84 5.46 23.06
C GLY A 165 4.71 6.62 23.55
N ARG A 166 5.13 7.53 22.67
CA ARG A 166 5.83 8.76 23.04
C ARG A 166 4.91 9.96 23.24
N GLN A 167 3.74 9.96 22.58
CA GLN A 167 2.80 11.09 22.59
C GLN A 167 1.80 11.02 23.72
N PHE A 168 1.29 9.82 24.04
CA PHE A 168 0.27 9.65 25.08
C PHE A 168 0.83 9.94 26.46
N LYS A 169 0.05 10.64 27.24
CA LYS A 169 0.34 11.00 28.65
C LYS A 169 -0.54 10.24 29.61
N ASN A 170 -1.73 9.83 29.20
CA ASN A 170 -2.78 9.33 30.07
C ASN A 170 -3.28 7.94 29.63
N ALA A 171 -3.46 7.71 28.33
CA ALA A 171 -3.98 6.45 27.83
C ALA A 171 -2.90 5.34 27.82
N THR A 172 -3.35 4.10 27.97
CA THR A 172 -2.48 2.92 27.93
C THR A 172 -2.55 2.29 26.54
N LEU A 173 -1.39 1.95 25.94
CA LEU A 173 -1.34 1.21 24.68
C LEU A 173 -1.51 -0.30 24.93
N VAL A 174 -2.32 -0.93 24.09
CA VAL A 174 -2.60 -2.36 24.08
C VAL A 174 -2.14 -2.95 22.74
N PRO A 175 -0.96 -3.60 22.68
CA PRO A 175 -0.48 -4.20 21.43
C PRO A 175 -1.30 -5.42 21.02
N ALA A 176 -1.80 -5.42 19.76
CA ALA A 176 -2.50 -6.54 19.17
C ALA A 176 -1.54 -7.34 18.25
N PRO A 177 -1.47 -8.68 18.39
CA PRO A 177 -0.56 -9.52 17.61
C PRO A 177 -0.87 -9.63 16.14
N SER A 178 -2.15 -9.45 15.73
CA SER A 178 -2.62 -9.40 14.34
C SER A 178 -3.83 -8.49 14.23
N LEU A 179 -4.27 -8.17 13.00
CA LEU A 179 -5.47 -7.35 12.77
C LEU A 179 -6.75 -8.11 13.17
N ASP A 180 -6.82 -9.42 12.94
CA ASP A 180 -7.95 -10.26 13.37
C ASP A 180 -8.08 -10.24 14.90
N LEU A 181 -6.97 -10.40 15.62
CA LEU A 181 -6.98 -10.31 17.10
C LEU A 181 -7.29 -8.90 17.57
N ALA A 182 -6.86 -7.84 16.86
CA ALA A 182 -7.25 -6.47 17.18
C ALA A 182 -8.77 -6.28 17.08
N GLN A 183 -9.38 -6.81 16.04
CA GLN A 183 -10.83 -6.79 15.84
C GLN A 183 -11.56 -7.51 16.99
N GLU A 184 -11.09 -8.69 17.36
CA GLU A 184 -11.69 -9.47 18.45
C GLU A 184 -11.51 -8.78 19.82
N MET A 185 -10.33 -8.24 20.09
CA MET A 185 -10.05 -7.48 21.31
C MET A 185 -10.94 -6.25 21.43
N LEU A 186 -11.24 -5.56 20.32
CA LEU A 186 -12.14 -4.41 20.31
C LEU A 186 -13.59 -4.84 20.57
N ARG A 187 -14.07 -5.94 19.95
CA ARG A 187 -15.40 -6.53 20.23
C ARG A 187 -15.55 -6.95 21.68
N GLN A 188 -14.53 -7.54 22.28
CA GLN A 188 -14.49 -7.98 23.68
C GLN A 188 -14.23 -6.85 24.67
N GLN A 189 -14.19 -5.60 24.21
CA GLN A 189 -13.89 -4.44 25.05
C GLN A 189 -12.58 -4.56 25.85
N LYS A 190 -11.60 -5.28 25.29
CA LYS A 190 -10.22 -5.33 25.83
C LYS A 190 -9.42 -4.07 25.50
N MET A 191 -9.91 -3.28 24.57
CA MET A 191 -9.45 -1.93 24.22
C MET A 191 -10.66 -1.05 23.89
N ASP A 192 -10.52 0.25 24.04
CA ASP A 192 -11.58 1.24 23.87
C ASP A 192 -11.54 1.90 22.48
N ALA A 193 -10.36 1.94 21.86
CA ALA A 193 -10.13 2.37 20.51
C ALA A 193 -8.99 1.57 19.87
N PHE A 194 -8.96 1.49 18.53
CA PHE A 194 -7.82 0.94 17.78
C PHE A 194 -7.21 2.00 16.87
N ALA A 195 -5.90 2.21 16.95
CA ALA A 195 -5.15 3.25 16.27
C ALA A 195 -4.27 2.66 15.15
N THR A 196 -4.49 3.09 13.90
CA THR A 196 -3.67 2.74 12.74
C THR A 196 -4.03 3.65 11.56
N ASN A 197 -3.60 3.32 10.33
CA ASN A 197 -4.02 4.06 9.14
C ASN A 197 -5.49 3.79 8.79
N LYS A 198 -6.13 4.79 8.19
CA LYS A 198 -7.57 4.74 7.87
C LYS A 198 -7.93 3.63 6.89
N GLY A 199 -7.03 3.19 6.02
CA GLY A 199 -7.27 2.05 5.14
C GLY A 199 -7.63 0.80 5.94
N ILE A 200 -6.82 0.45 6.93
CA ILE A 200 -7.08 -0.68 7.85
C ILE A 200 -8.32 -0.41 8.70
N LEU A 201 -8.49 0.81 9.23
CA LEU A 201 -9.66 1.12 10.08
C LEU A 201 -10.98 0.94 9.35
N PHE A 202 -11.05 1.34 8.08
CA PHE A 202 -12.26 1.15 7.27
C PHE A 202 -12.50 -0.32 6.93
N GLU A 203 -11.44 -1.10 6.65
CA GLU A 203 -11.54 -2.55 6.44
C GLU A 203 -12.10 -3.26 7.67
N LEU A 204 -11.56 -2.94 8.84
CA LEU A 204 -12.06 -3.47 10.12
C LEU A 204 -13.49 -3.01 10.40
N SER A 205 -13.83 -1.76 10.10
CA SER A 205 -15.17 -1.21 10.33
C SER A 205 -16.23 -1.88 9.45
N ASP A 206 -15.91 -2.17 8.18
CA ASP A 206 -16.79 -2.89 7.27
C ASP A 206 -17.10 -4.31 7.79
N ALA A 207 -16.11 -4.96 8.41
CA ALA A 207 -16.29 -6.27 9.06
C ALA A 207 -16.96 -6.19 10.45
N MET A 208 -17.15 -4.98 10.99
CA MET A 208 -17.78 -4.71 12.30
C MET A 208 -18.85 -3.62 12.19
N PRO A 209 -20.11 -3.96 11.79
CA PRO A 209 -21.18 -2.96 11.56
C PRO A 209 -21.47 -2.03 12.75
N ASN A 210 -21.16 -2.47 13.98
CA ASN A 210 -21.33 -1.68 15.20
C ASN A 210 -20.07 -0.90 15.61
N SER A 211 -19.22 -0.55 14.65
CA SER A 211 -18.03 0.28 14.86
C SER A 211 -18.07 1.53 13.99
N ARG A 212 -17.21 2.50 14.29
CA ARG A 212 -17.04 3.71 13.49
C ARG A 212 -15.60 4.20 13.53
N VAL A 213 -15.13 4.68 12.40
CA VAL A 213 -13.89 5.43 12.29
C VAL A 213 -14.14 6.87 12.73
N LEU A 214 -13.34 7.38 13.66
CA LEU A 214 -13.49 8.77 14.14
C LEU A 214 -13.17 9.77 13.00
N GLN A 215 -13.89 10.87 12.99
CA GLN A 215 -13.57 11.99 12.10
C GLN A 215 -12.24 12.64 12.49
N GLY A 216 -11.57 13.25 11.50
CA GLY A 216 -10.26 13.85 11.69
C GLY A 216 -9.14 12.80 11.64
N ARG A 217 -7.93 13.21 11.98
CA ARG A 217 -6.72 12.38 11.95
C ARG A 217 -5.76 12.81 13.05
N TRP A 218 -4.92 11.90 13.54
CA TRP A 218 -3.84 12.21 14.47
C TRP A 218 -2.47 12.28 13.80
N GLY A 219 -2.38 11.96 12.51
CA GLY A 219 -1.15 12.00 11.74
C GLY A 219 -1.30 11.45 10.33
N TYR A 220 -0.16 11.23 9.69
CA TYR A 220 -0.06 10.63 8.36
C TYR A 220 0.99 9.54 8.30
N GLU A 221 0.80 8.60 7.39
CA GLU A 221 1.82 7.67 6.92
C GLU A 221 2.24 8.04 5.50
N ALA A 222 3.55 7.98 5.24
CA ALA A 222 4.15 8.09 3.92
C ALA A 222 4.51 6.68 3.43
N LEU A 223 3.72 6.12 2.52
CA LEU A 223 3.89 4.75 2.05
C LEU A 223 4.82 4.69 0.85
N ALA A 224 5.81 3.82 0.94
CA ALA A 224 6.85 3.63 -0.07
C ALA A 224 7.20 2.15 -0.25
N ILE A 225 7.84 1.84 -1.36
CA ILE A 225 8.49 0.55 -1.57
C ILE A 225 9.68 0.46 -0.63
N ALA A 226 9.75 -0.63 0.13
CA ALA A 226 10.86 -0.96 1.02
C ALA A 226 11.61 -2.19 0.51
N ILE A 227 12.93 -2.13 0.57
CA ILE A 227 13.87 -3.21 0.20
C ILE A 227 14.87 -3.44 1.33
N PRO A 228 15.55 -4.60 1.39
CA PRO A 228 16.60 -4.84 2.37
C PRO A 228 17.69 -3.78 2.33
N LYS A 229 18.26 -3.45 3.49
CA LYS A 229 19.35 -2.50 3.64
C LYS A 229 20.57 -2.92 2.81
N GLY A 230 21.26 -1.94 2.23
CA GLY A 230 22.45 -2.16 1.40
C GLY A 230 22.16 -2.51 -0.06
N ARG A 231 20.91 -2.50 -0.49
CA ARG A 231 20.51 -2.76 -1.89
C ARG A 231 20.22 -1.48 -2.68
N GLN A 232 20.86 -0.37 -2.33
CA GLN A 232 20.60 0.97 -2.87
C GLN A 232 20.85 1.08 -4.39
N THR A 233 21.66 0.20 -4.97
CA THR A 233 21.84 0.11 -6.43
C THR A 233 20.51 -0.11 -7.17
N GLY A 234 19.51 -0.72 -6.53
CA GLY A 234 18.18 -0.91 -7.08
C GLY A 234 17.25 0.33 -6.98
N LEU A 235 17.57 1.31 -6.11
CA LEU A 235 16.69 2.46 -5.85
C LEU A 235 16.42 3.33 -7.10
N PRO A 236 17.37 3.62 -7.99
CA PRO A 236 17.08 4.38 -9.21
C PRO A 236 16.05 3.69 -10.12
N TYR A 237 16.07 2.36 -10.18
CA TYR A 237 15.04 1.61 -10.91
C TYR A 237 13.67 1.71 -10.23
N LEU A 238 13.61 1.55 -8.91
CA LEU A 238 12.36 1.68 -8.14
C LEU A 238 11.77 3.09 -8.19
N LEU A 239 12.61 4.14 -8.22
CA LEU A 239 12.17 5.51 -8.44
C LEU A 239 11.44 5.64 -9.79
N ARG A 240 12.07 5.21 -10.88
CA ARG A 240 11.43 5.24 -12.21
C ARG A 240 10.18 4.38 -12.26
N PHE A 241 10.22 3.16 -11.70
CA PHE A 241 9.06 2.28 -11.61
C PHE A 241 7.88 2.98 -10.93
N GLY A 242 8.10 3.64 -9.78
CA GLY A 242 7.05 4.37 -9.06
C GLY A 242 6.50 5.56 -9.84
N GLN A 243 7.37 6.31 -10.52
CA GLN A 243 6.99 7.42 -11.39
C GLN A 243 6.13 6.96 -12.57
N ASP A 244 6.51 5.85 -13.23
CA ASP A 244 5.74 5.28 -14.35
C ASP A 244 4.38 4.77 -13.88
N MET A 245 4.32 4.09 -12.72
CA MET A 245 3.06 3.63 -12.11
C MET A 245 2.11 4.80 -11.82
N ALA A 246 2.65 5.92 -11.33
CA ALA A 246 1.86 7.12 -11.06
C ALA A 246 1.43 7.81 -12.36
N ALA A 247 2.34 8.04 -13.30
CA ALA A 247 2.09 8.75 -14.54
C ALA A 247 1.11 8.01 -15.49
N SER A 248 1.14 6.68 -15.49
CA SER A 248 0.22 5.85 -16.29
C SER A 248 -1.17 5.67 -15.65
N GLY A 249 -1.39 6.13 -14.42
CA GLY A 249 -2.62 5.90 -13.66
C GLY A 249 -2.73 4.48 -13.06
N GLN A 250 -1.76 3.60 -13.30
CA GLN A 250 -1.77 2.25 -12.76
C GLN A 250 -1.79 2.25 -11.22
N LEU A 251 -1.00 3.12 -10.57
CA LEU A 251 -1.01 3.24 -9.11
C LEU A 251 -2.42 3.55 -8.58
N GLN A 252 -3.13 4.48 -9.21
CA GLN A 252 -4.51 4.83 -8.84
C GLN A 252 -5.47 3.64 -9.02
N SER A 253 -5.29 2.87 -10.10
CA SER A 253 -6.07 1.64 -10.33
C SER A 253 -5.82 0.59 -9.25
N LEU A 254 -4.57 0.42 -8.79
CA LEU A 254 -4.24 -0.50 -7.68
C LEU A 254 -4.83 -0.02 -6.35
N VAL A 255 -4.80 1.28 -6.07
CA VAL A 255 -5.44 1.89 -4.89
C VAL A 255 -6.94 1.60 -4.86
N GLN A 256 -7.62 1.76 -6.01
CA GLN A 256 -9.05 1.47 -6.15
C GLN A 256 -9.35 -0.02 -6.01
N ARG A 257 -8.56 -0.88 -6.68
CA ARG A 257 -8.71 -2.34 -6.59
C ARG A 257 -8.56 -2.86 -5.17
N ALA A 258 -7.62 -2.32 -4.42
CA ALA A 258 -7.40 -2.67 -3.01
C ALA A 258 -8.48 -2.12 -2.07
N GLY A 259 -9.42 -1.31 -2.56
CA GLY A 259 -10.42 -0.64 -1.72
C GLY A 259 -9.81 0.35 -0.73
N LEU A 260 -8.61 0.87 -1.01
CA LEU A 260 -7.88 1.72 -0.07
C LEU A 260 -8.57 3.08 0.10
N ARG A 261 -9.02 3.35 1.32
CA ARG A 261 -9.64 4.59 1.76
C ARG A 261 -8.73 5.37 2.69
N GLY A 262 -9.00 6.68 2.85
CA GLY A 262 -8.22 7.55 3.74
C GLY A 262 -6.89 8.01 3.14
N THR A 263 -6.76 7.99 1.82
CA THR A 263 -5.64 8.61 1.12
C THR A 263 -5.70 10.14 1.30
N ALA A 264 -4.57 10.74 1.67
CA ALA A 264 -4.43 12.20 1.66
C ALA A 264 -4.10 12.64 0.23
N GLY A 265 -4.76 13.71 -0.24
CA GLY A 265 -4.39 14.34 -1.50
C GLY A 265 -2.91 14.78 -1.50
N SER A 266 -2.29 14.84 -2.66
CA SER A 266 -1.01 15.56 -2.83
C SER A 266 -1.23 17.02 -2.47
N GLU A 267 -0.53 17.53 -1.43
CA GLU A 267 -0.39 18.97 -1.22
C GLU A 267 0.38 19.59 -2.36
#